data_19acaf758e70f4628503e6d3c0b0ac0b
#
_entry.id   19acaf758e70f4628503e6d3c0b0ac0b
#
_cell.length_a   1.000
_cell.length_b   1.000
_cell.length_c   1.000
_cell.angle_alpha   90.00
_cell.angle_beta   90.00
_cell.angle_gamma   90.00
#
_symmetry.space_group_name_H-M   'P 1'
#
loop_
_entity.id
_entity.type
_entity.pdbx_description
1 polymer ?
#
loop_
_entity_poly.entity_id
_entity_poly.type
_entity_poly.pdbx_seq_one_letter_code
_entity_poly.pdbx_strand_id
1 'polypeptide(L)'
;PDYKDLYENHSHQKENSKKGGYVNLSFIPSKSDWEEDVEKDELYLEAILQTIQKVQSKNFAFRDMVILTRKKEPGVKIATFLTENSIPIVSSETLLLQNSSEVSFIIALLRFLKNGEDKEAKAHFLYYIGTKRQKSSSVHDFIAMGMSFITESALENWLASIQLIFSFQKLRKKSLYEVVESCIKTFIQPKQTNAYIQDFLDRVLDRDIKNQSGISDFLVYWDENAH
;
A
#
# COMPACT_ATOMS: atom_id res chain seq x y z
N PRO A 1 29.16 21.97 -19.37
CA PRO A 1 30.45 22.52 -19.60
C PRO A 1 31.53 21.69 -18.93
N ASP A 2 31.83 21.81 -17.66
CA ASP A 2 33.04 21.23 -17.05
C ASP A 2 33.07 19.71 -16.88
N TYR A 3 31.90 19.05 -17.01
CA TYR A 3 31.79 17.58 -16.86
C TYR A 3 31.70 16.81 -18.17
N LYS A 4 31.74 17.50 -19.33
CA LYS A 4 31.59 16.86 -20.64
C LYS A 4 32.75 15.88 -20.89
N ASP A 5 33.95 16.31 -20.64
CA ASP A 5 35.17 15.51 -20.81
C ASP A 5 35.18 14.26 -19.89
N LEU A 6 34.67 14.40 -18.65
CA LEU A 6 34.54 13.29 -17.73
C LEU A 6 33.64 12.19 -18.28
N TYR A 7 32.49 12.57 -18.87
CA TYR A 7 31.51 11.60 -19.40
C TYR A 7 31.89 11.09 -20.80
N GLU A 8 32.59 11.86 -21.61
CA GLU A 8 32.99 11.46 -22.96
C GLU A 8 34.25 10.61 -22.96
N ASN A 9 35.22 10.90 -22.08
CA ASN A 9 36.56 10.34 -22.18
C ASN A 9 36.98 9.51 -20.96
N HIS A 10 36.39 9.72 -19.78
CA HIS A 10 36.85 9.12 -18.52
C HIS A 10 35.86 8.24 -17.80
N SER A 11 34.55 8.27 -18.19
CA SER A 11 33.50 7.47 -17.56
C SER A 11 32.98 6.42 -18.54
N HIS A 12 33.59 5.24 -18.55
CA HIS A 12 33.11 4.12 -19.36
C HIS A 12 32.56 3.00 -18.49
N GLN A 13 31.37 2.55 -18.82
CA GLN A 13 30.81 1.31 -18.24
C GLN A 13 31.46 0.12 -18.95
N LYS A 14 31.78 -0.94 -18.20
CA LYS A 14 32.20 -2.22 -18.78
C LYS A 14 31.09 -2.75 -19.66
N GLU A 15 31.37 -2.94 -20.94
CA GLU A 15 30.40 -3.56 -21.85
C GLU A 15 30.13 -5.00 -21.45
N ASN A 16 28.84 -5.35 -21.46
CA ASN A 16 28.40 -6.74 -21.29
C ASN A 16 28.62 -7.48 -22.63
N SER A 17 28.93 -8.77 -22.57
CA SER A 17 29.09 -9.63 -23.76
C SER A 17 27.80 -9.80 -24.58
N LYS A 18 26.65 -9.43 -24.04
CA LYS A 18 25.36 -9.45 -24.73
C LYS A 18 25.24 -8.23 -25.65
N LYS A 19 25.21 -8.48 -26.95
CA LYS A 19 24.93 -7.44 -27.95
C LYS A 19 23.43 -7.23 -28.10
N GLY A 20 23.01 -5.99 -28.32
CA GLY A 20 21.64 -5.57 -28.51
C GLY A 20 21.17 -4.67 -27.39
N GLY A 21 19.94 -4.21 -27.48
CA GLY A 21 19.32 -3.29 -26.58
C GLY A 21 18.49 -2.24 -27.33
N TYR A 22 17.63 -1.57 -26.62
CA TYR A 22 16.80 -0.49 -27.16
C TYR A 22 16.71 0.63 -26.12
N VAL A 23 16.95 1.84 -26.56
CA VAL A 23 16.78 3.05 -25.76
C VAL A 23 15.72 3.92 -26.41
N ASN A 24 14.73 4.35 -25.62
CA ASN A 24 13.74 5.30 -26.03
C ASN A 24 13.79 6.53 -25.12
N LEU A 25 13.84 7.70 -25.72
CA LEU A 25 13.78 8.98 -25.03
C LEU A 25 12.47 9.66 -25.40
N SER A 26 11.63 9.89 -24.41
CA SER A 26 10.38 10.62 -24.59
C SER A 26 10.44 11.94 -23.83
N PHE A 27 10.11 13.02 -24.50
CA PHE A 27 10.07 14.35 -23.91
C PHE A 27 8.61 14.77 -23.75
N ILE A 28 8.26 15.21 -22.55
CA ILE A 28 6.96 15.82 -22.32
C ILE A 28 7.05 17.29 -22.71
N PRO A 29 6.08 17.81 -23.48
CA PRO A 29 6.09 19.20 -23.92
C PRO A 29 6.19 20.20 -22.76
N SER A 30 6.65 21.39 -23.05
CA SER A 30 6.74 22.48 -22.09
C SER A 30 5.33 23.00 -21.74
N LYS A 31 5.17 23.60 -20.56
CA LYS A 31 3.88 24.12 -20.06
C LYS A 31 3.21 25.14 -20.99
N SER A 32 3.95 25.76 -21.90
CA SER A 32 3.44 26.65 -22.93
C SER A 32 2.65 25.96 -24.03
N ASP A 33 2.76 24.64 -24.16
CA ASP A 33 2.21 23.84 -25.25
C ASP A 33 1.00 22.98 -24.78
N TRP A 34 0.52 23.19 -23.57
CA TRP A 34 -0.59 22.43 -22.97
C TRP A 34 -1.89 23.24 -22.97
N GLU A 35 -3.00 22.55 -23.05
CA GLU A 35 -4.31 23.10 -22.67
C GLU A 35 -4.31 23.37 -21.15
N GLU A 36 -4.94 24.44 -20.70
CA GLU A 36 -4.80 25.02 -19.36
C GLU A 36 -5.12 24.07 -18.17
N ASP A 37 -5.80 22.94 -18.40
CA ASP A 37 -6.33 22.06 -17.35
C ASP A 37 -5.54 20.75 -17.12
N VAL A 38 -4.42 20.51 -17.81
CA VAL A 38 -3.66 19.24 -17.65
C VAL A 38 -2.48 19.43 -16.72
N GLU A 39 -2.45 18.68 -15.60
CA GLU A 39 -1.31 18.66 -14.70
C GLU A 39 -0.13 17.88 -15.31
N LYS A 40 1.07 18.43 -15.18
CA LYS A 40 2.32 17.80 -15.67
C LYS A 40 2.50 16.37 -15.17
N ASP A 41 2.12 16.11 -13.93
CA ASP A 41 2.23 14.80 -13.31
C ASP A 41 1.35 13.75 -14.00
N GLU A 42 0.16 14.13 -14.44
CA GLU A 42 -0.76 13.24 -15.16
C GLU A 42 -0.16 12.76 -16.48
N LEU A 43 0.48 13.65 -17.24
CA LEU A 43 1.15 13.28 -18.49
C LEU A 43 2.29 12.27 -18.27
N TYR A 44 3.05 12.42 -17.17
CA TYR A 44 4.07 11.44 -16.80
C TYR A 44 3.48 10.09 -16.45
N LEU A 45 2.41 10.08 -15.66
CA LEU A 45 1.73 8.85 -15.25
C LEU A 45 1.16 8.09 -16.45
N GLU A 46 0.54 8.82 -17.37
CA GLU A 46 -0.01 8.24 -18.58
C GLU A 46 1.06 7.70 -19.52
N ALA A 47 2.17 8.43 -19.71
CA ALA A 47 3.31 7.98 -20.50
C ALA A 47 3.95 6.71 -19.92
N ILE A 48 3.99 6.57 -18.58
CA ILE A 48 4.46 5.36 -17.90
C ILE A 48 3.51 4.20 -18.19
N LEU A 49 2.20 4.39 -18.07
CA LEU A 49 1.22 3.35 -18.34
C LEU A 49 1.30 2.87 -19.79
N GLN A 50 1.38 3.77 -20.76
CA GLN A 50 1.56 3.44 -22.17
C GLN A 50 2.86 2.69 -22.43
N THR A 51 3.95 3.06 -21.72
CA THR A 51 5.23 2.37 -21.82
C THR A 51 5.14 0.95 -21.31
N ILE A 52 4.48 0.73 -20.16
CA ILE A 52 4.26 -0.61 -19.60
C ILE A 52 3.47 -1.48 -20.58
N GLN A 53 2.37 -0.95 -21.12
CA GLN A 53 1.53 -1.67 -22.11
C GLN A 53 2.33 -2.02 -23.37
N LYS A 54 3.15 -1.09 -23.86
CA LYS A 54 4.04 -1.32 -25.02
C LYS A 54 5.07 -2.40 -24.73
N VAL A 55 5.65 -2.43 -23.56
CA VAL A 55 6.64 -3.46 -23.17
C VAL A 55 5.96 -4.83 -23.00
N GLN A 56 4.76 -4.88 -22.42
CA GLN A 56 3.96 -6.10 -22.33
C GLN A 56 3.60 -6.65 -23.72
N SER A 57 3.27 -5.79 -24.69
CA SER A 57 2.99 -6.23 -26.06
C SER A 57 4.20 -6.88 -26.76
N LYS A 58 5.40 -6.76 -26.16
CA LYS A 58 6.64 -7.41 -26.58
C LYS A 58 6.97 -8.69 -25.79
N ASN A 59 5.98 -9.23 -25.06
CA ASN A 59 6.07 -10.43 -24.23
C ASN A 59 6.96 -10.31 -22.99
N PHE A 60 7.16 -9.11 -22.47
CA PHE A 60 7.77 -8.92 -21.15
C PHE A 60 6.69 -9.01 -20.06
N ALA A 61 6.99 -9.72 -18.99
CA ALA A 61 6.13 -9.77 -17.81
C ALA A 61 6.37 -8.56 -16.89
N PHE A 62 5.45 -8.25 -15.98
CA PHE A 62 5.61 -7.17 -15.02
C PHE A 62 6.90 -7.33 -14.17
N ARG A 63 7.26 -8.55 -13.81
CA ARG A 63 8.49 -8.86 -13.07
C ARG A 63 9.79 -8.50 -13.81
N ASP A 64 9.71 -8.29 -15.11
CA ASP A 64 10.85 -7.93 -15.96
C ASP A 64 10.99 -6.41 -16.11
N MET A 65 10.10 -5.62 -15.50
CA MET A 65 10.04 -4.16 -15.62
C MET A 65 10.45 -3.50 -14.32
N VAL A 66 11.27 -2.46 -14.41
CA VAL A 66 11.66 -1.63 -13.26
C VAL A 66 11.45 -0.18 -13.60
N ILE A 67 10.83 0.57 -12.68
CA ILE A 67 10.68 2.01 -12.77
C ILE A 67 11.61 2.65 -11.75
N LEU A 68 12.51 3.51 -12.21
CA LEU A 68 13.44 4.24 -11.36
C LEU A 68 13.03 5.70 -11.25
N THR A 69 12.94 6.21 -10.04
CA THR A 69 12.63 7.61 -9.76
C THR A 69 13.78 8.26 -9.00
N ARG A 70 14.04 9.54 -9.27
CA ARG A 70 15.11 10.27 -8.60
C ARG A 70 14.73 10.69 -7.17
N LYS A 71 13.45 10.90 -6.92
CA LYS A 71 12.88 11.32 -5.63
C LYS A 71 11.81 10.33 -5.20
N LYS A 72 11.55 10.27 -3.91
CA LYS A 72 10.55 9.41 -3.28
C LYS A 72 9.12 9.78 -3.71
N GLU A 73 8.79 11.07 -3.69
CA GLU A 73 7.44 11.57 -3.96
C GLU A 73 6.88 11.15 -5.34
N PRO A 74 7.61 11.32 -6.48
CA PRO A 74 7.14 10.78 -7.75
C PRO A 74 6.97 9.26 -7.77
N GLY A 75 7.81 8.53 -7.02
CA GLY A 75 7.68 7.07 -6.87
C GLY A 75 6.35 6.67 -6.24
N VAL A 76 5.92 7.39 -5.20
CA VAL A 76 4.62 7.18 -4.55
C VAL A 76 3.46 7.45 -5.51
N LYS A 77 3.48 8.59 -6.21
CA LYS A 77 2.42 8.95 -7.17
C LYS A 77 2.28 7.89 -8.27
N ILE A 78 3.40 7.43 -8.83
CA ILE A 78 3.42 6.37 -9.85
C ILE A 78 2.84 5.08 -9.29
N ALA A 79 3.22 4.71 -8.10
CA ALA A 79 2.78 3.47 -7.48
C ALA A 79 1.27 3.49 -7.18
N THR A 80 0.75 4.59 -6.64
CA THR A 80 -0.69 4.77 -6.43
C THR A 80 -1.44 4.66 -7.75
N PHE A 81 -1.04 5.40 -8.76
CA PHE A 81 -1.66 5.40 -10.09
C PHE A 81 -1.67 4.00 -10.74
N LEU A 82 -0.55 3.28 -10.69
CA LEU A 82 -0.48 1.93 -11.25
C LEU A 82 -1.35 0.93 -10.48
N THR A 83 -1.44 1.08 -9.16
CA THR A 83 -2.33 0.25 -8.32
C THR A 83 -3.80 0.49 -8.66
N GLU A 84 -4.21 1.75 -8.86
CA GLU A 84 -5.56 2.13 -9.30
C GLU A 84 -5.88 1.54 -10.67
N ASN A 85 -4.90 1.44 -11.53
CA ASN A 85 -5.01 0.79 -12.84
C ASN A 85 -4.84 -0.75 -12.78
N SER A 86 -4.90 -1.36 -11.61
CA SER A 86 -4.79 -2.82 -11.40
C SER A 86 -3.47 -3.43 -11.88
N ILE A 87 -2.39 -2.66 -11.93
CA ILE A 87 -1.05 -3.12 -12.26
C ILE A 87 -0.35 -3.52 -10.96
N PRO A 88 0.07 -4.79 -10.79
CA PRO A 88 0.76 -5.24 -9.60
C PRO A 88 2.14 -4.57 -9.49
N ILE A 89 2.44 -4.03 -8.30
CA ILE A 89 3.71 -3.36 -8.02
C ILE A 89 4.39 -4.01 -6.84
N VAL A 90 5.71 -4.04 -6.88
CA VAL A 90 6.57 -4.31 -5.74
C VAL A 90 7.44 -3.08 -5.51
N SER A 91 7.33 -2.47 -4.35
CA SER A 91 8.14 -1.34 -3.96
C SER A 91 8.71 -1.56 -2.57
N SER A 92 9.96 -1.17 -2.37
CA SER A 92 10.63 -1.19 -1.07
C SER A 92 10.21 -0.02 -0.16
N GLU A 93 9.34 0.86 -0.63
CA GLU A 93 9.00 2.08 0.11
C GLU A 93 7.80 1.88 1.03
N THR A 94 7.96 2.23 2.31
CA THR A 94 6.95 2.18 3.37
C THR A 94 5.66 2.94 3.04
N LEU A 95 5.75 3.98 2.21
CA LEU A 95 4.61 4.79 1.80
C LEU A 95 3.56 4.02 0.98
N LEU A 96 3.97 2.97 0.27
CA LEU A 96 3.03 2.11 -0.44
C LEU A 96 2.25 1.19 0.49
N LEU A 97 2.86 0.78 1.59
CA LEU A 97 2.16 0.00 2.61
C LEU A 97 0.99 0.79 3.22
N GLN A 98 1.16 2.10 3.41
CA GLN A 98 0.09 2.96 3.93
C GLN A 98 -1.08 3.13 2.96
N ASN A 99 -0.80 3.09 1.67
CA ASN A 99 -1.83 3.17 0.63
C ASN A 99 -2.55 1.83 0.41
N SER A 100 -2.05 0.73 0.96
CA SER A 100 -2.76 -0.55 0.94
C SER A 100 -4.00 -0.47 1.84
N SER A 101 -5.16 -0.70 1.26
CA SER A 101 -6.42 -0.74 2.01
C SER A 101 -6.42 -1.79 3.13
N GLU A 102 -5.71 -2.89 2.91
CA GLU A 102 -5.56 -3.99 3.86
C GLU A 102 -4.66 -3.58 5.03
N VAL A 103 -3.53 -2.92 4.76
CA VAL A 103 -2.62 -2.44 5.81
C VAL A 103 -3.28 -1.32 6.60
N SER A 104 -3.91 -0.35 5.95
CA SER A 104 -4.65 0.74 6.61
C SER A 104 -5.76 0.19 7.52
N PHE A 105 -6.46 -0.86 7.09
CA PHE A 105 -7.43 -1.57 7.91
C PHE A 105 -6.79 -2.20 9.15
N ILE A 106 -5.66 -2.91 9.00
CA ILE A 106 -4.99 -3.54 10.14
C ILE A 106 -4.50 -2.48 11.13
N ILE A 107 -3.92 -1.38 10.65
CA ILE A 107 -3.48 -0.26 11.50
C ILE A 107 -4.67 0.36 12.25
N ALA A 108 -5.80 0.58 11.58
CA ALA A 108 -7.01 1.08 12.24
C ALA A 108 -7.50 0.11 13.32
N LEU A 109 -7.50 -1.18 13.04
CA LEU A 109 -7.88 -2.20 14.02
C LEU A 109 -6.91 -2.26 15.22
N LEU A 110 -5.59 -2.14 14.99
CA LEU A 110 -4.59 -2.04 16.05
C LEU A 110 -4.79 -0.79 16.92
N ARG A 111 -5.11 0.36 16.33
CA ARG A 111 -5.45 1.59 17.07
C ARG A 111 -6.68 1.40 17.94
N PHE A 112 -7.72 0.78 17.41
CA PHE A 112 -8.92 0.44 18.17
C PHE A 112 -8.64 -0.58 19.29
N LEU A 113 -7.80 -1.59 19.06
CA LEU A 113 -7.35 -2.52 20.10
C LEU A 113 -6.58 -1.81 21.23
N LYS A 114 -5.76 -0.80 20.89
CA LYS A 114 -5.07 0.02 21.87
C LYS A 114 -6.02 0.91 22.66
N ASN A 115 -6.98 1.54 21.99
CA ASN A 115 -7.98 2.41 22.60
C ASN A 115 -9.37 2.12 22.03
N GLY A 116 -10.18 1.38 22.76
CA GLY A 116 -11.54 1.00 22.34
C GLY A 116 -12.53 2.18 22.20
N GLU A 117 -12.16 3.39 22.63
CA GLU A 117 -12.94 4.62 22.46
C GLU A 117 -12.55 5.42 21.21
N ASP A 118 -11.53 4.97 20.46
CA ASP A 118 -11.09 5.61 19.22
C ASP A 118 -12.15 5.43 18.13
N LYS A 119 -12.99 6.45 17.98
CA LYS A 119 -14.08 6.46 17.00
C LYS A 119 -13.57 6.52 15.56
N GLU A 120 -12.47 7.20 15.32
CA GLU A 120 -11.87 7.30 14.00
C GLU A 120 -11.33 5.93 13.55
N ALA A 121 -10.54 5.28 14.39
CA ALA A 121 -10.07 3.94 14.15
C ALA A 121 -11.22 2.94 13.94
N LYS A 122 -12.28 3.05 14.77
CA LYS A 122 -13.49 2.23 14.63
C LYS A 122 -14.18 2.45 13.28
N ALA A 123 -14.35 3.69 12.85
CA ALA A 123 -14.97 4.01 11.57
C ALA A 123 -14.13 3.49 10.39
N HIS A 124 -12.80 3.61 10.46
CA HIS A 124 -11.90 3.15 9.40
C HIS A 124 -11.93 1.62 9.22
N PHE A 125 -11.87 0.84 10.29
CA PHE A 125 -11.96 -0.62 10.11
C PHE A 125 -13.35 -1.07 9.67
N LEU A 126 -14.42 -0.41 10.11
CA LEU A 126 -15.78 -0.68 9.64
C LEU A 126 -15.95 -0.33 8.15
N TYR A 127 -15.35 0.77 7.69
CA TYR A 127 -15.34 1.15 6.28
C TYR A 127 -14.73 0.04 5.40
N TYR A 128 -13.58 -0.49 5.80
CA TYR A 128 -12.95 -1.60 5.07
C TYR A 128 -13.87 -2.83 5.01
N ILE A 129 -14.44 -3.24 6.14
CA ILE A 129 -15.34 -4.39 6.19
C ILE A 129 -16.56 -4.14 5.31
N GLY A 130 -17.17 -2.97 5.40
CA GLY A 130 -18.32 -2.58 4.61
C GLY A 130 -18.05 -2.61 3.10
N THR A 131 -16.91 -2.08 2.67
CA THR A 131 -16.54 -2.07 1.24
C THR A 131 -16.22 -3.44 0.67
N LYS A 132 -15.64 -4.34 1.46
CA LYS A 132 -15.16 -5.65 0.96
C LYS A 132 -16.21 -6.76 1.10
N ARG A 133 -17.16 -6.65 2.02
CA ARG A 133 -18.09 -7.74 2.34
C ARG A 133 -19.57 -7.43 2.09
N GLN A 134 -19.95 -6.16 2.05
CA GLN A 134 -21.35 -5.77 1.83
C GLN A 134 -21.59 -5.56 0.33
N LYS A 135 -22.44 -6.43 -0.24
CA LYS A 135 -22.88 -6.32 -1.64
C LYS A 135 -24.25 -5.66 -1.82
N SER A 136 -25.03 -5.50 -0.75
CA SER A 136 -26.46 -5.17 -0.84
C SER A 136 -26.92 -3.97 -0.03
N SER A 137 -26.10 -3.39 0.86
CA SER A 137 -26.44 -2.19 1.63
C SER A 137 -25.41 -1.09 1.44
N SER A 138 -25.82 0.15 1.71
CA SER A 138 -24.90 1.29 1.69
C SER A 138 -23.76 1.07 2.71
N VAL A 139 -22.53 1.32 2.29
CA VAL A 139 -21.36 1.29 3.19
C VAL A 139 -21.54 2.29 4.34
N HIS A 140 -22.20 3.41 4.07
CA HIS A 140 -22.53 4.41 5.08
C HIS A 140 -23.42 3.84 6.17
N ASP A 141 -24.49 3.14 5.81
CA ASP A 141 -25.43 2.53 6.77
C ASP A 141 -24.76 1.44 7.60
N PHE A 142 -23.85 0.68 6.98
CA PHE A 142 -23.04 -0.31 7.68
C PHE A 142 -22.14 0.33 8.74
N ILE A 143 -21.45 1.42 8.40
CA ILE A 143 -20.62 2.17 9.35
C ILE A 143 -21.50 2.76 10.46
N ALA A 144 -22.62 3.41 10.12
CA ALA A 144 -23.53 4.00 11.09
C ALA A 144 -24.04 2.96 12.09
N MET A 145 -24.43 1.78 11.60
CA MET A 145 -24.84 0.65 12.45
C MET A 145 -23.69 0.20 13.36
N GLY A 146 -22.50 -0.05 12.81
CA GLY A 146 -21.34 -0.46 13.58
C GLY A 146 -20.94 0.56 14.65
N MET A 147 -21.01 1.86 14.32
CA MET A 147 -20.72 2.96 15.24
C MET A 147 -21.74 3.08 16.38
N SER A 148 -22.97 2.65 16.18
CA SER A 148 -24.03 2.72 17.20
C SER A 148 -23.80 1.78 18.40
N PHE A 149 -22.99 0.71 18.22
CA PHE A 149 -22.68 -0.19 19.32
C PHE A 149 -21.69 0.45 20.29
N ILE A 150 -22.09 0.62 21.55
CA ILE A 150 -21.29 1.24 22.60
C ILE A 150 -20.28 0.23 23.16
N THR A 151 -20.66 -1.04 23.29
CA THR A 151 -19.81 -2.08 23.89
C THR A 151 -19.15 -2.93 22.81
N GLU A 152 -17.92 -3.36 23.08
CA GLU A 152 -17.19 -4.29 22.18
C GLU A 152 -17.93 -5.60 21.97
N SER A 153 -18.54 -6.16 23.03
CA SER A 153 -19.29 -7.40 22.93
C SER A 153 -20.51 -7.29 21.99
N ALA A 154 -21.21 -6.15 22.02
CA ALA A 154 -22.32 -5.92 21.09
C ALA A 154 -21.83 -5.81 19.64
N LEU A 155 -20.69 -5.14 19.43
CA LEU A 155 -20.04 -5.03 18.13
C LEU A 155 -19.54 -6.40 17.63
N GLU A 156 -18.91 -7.21 18.51
CA GLU A 156 -18.47 -8.58 18.20
C GLU A 156 -19.66 -9.45 17.77
N ASN A 157 -20.76 -9.42 18.53
CA ASN A 157 -21.97 -10.19 18.20
C ASN A 157 -22.58 -9.80 16.86
N TRP A 158 -22.63 -8.51 16.58
CA TRP A 158 -23.12 -8.02 15.28
C TRP A 158 -22.19 -8.44 14.14
N LEU A 159 -20.86 -8.33 14.30
CA LEU A 159 -19.91 -8.79 13.29
C LEU A 159 -19.94 -10.31 13.11
N ALA A 160 -20.21 -11.07 14.17
CA ALA A 160 -20.40 -12.52 14.09
C ALA A 160 -21.62 -12.89 13.24
N SER A 161 -22.70 -12.09 13.24
CA SER A 161 -23.86 -12.31 12.38
C SER A 161 -23.57 -12.25 10.88
N ILE A 162 -22.47 -11.60 10.50
CA ILE A 162 -21.95 -11.54 9.12
C ILE A 162 -20.71 -12.45 8.93
N GLN A 163 -20.58 -13.47 9.75
CA GLN A 163 -19.51 -14.48 9.70
C GLN A 163 -18.11 -13.97 10.01
N LEU A 164 -17.98 -12.87 10.75
CA LEU A 164 -16.73 -12.37 11.29
C LEU A 164 -16.65 -12.69 12.78
N ILE A 165 -16.12 -13.87 13.08
CA ILE A 165 -16.05 -14.39 14.47
C ILE A 165 -14.66 -14.12 15.03
N PHE A 166 -14.59 -13.21 16.01
CA PHE A 166 -13.35 -12.89 16.73
C PHE A 166 -13.69 -12.25 18.10
N SER A 167 -12.68 -11.96 18.91
CA SER A 167 -12.86 -11.25 20.18
C SER A 167 -11.73 -10.26 20.40
N PHE A 168 -12.07 -8.99 20.61
CA PHE A 168 -11.10 -7.92 20.90
C PHE A 168 -10.28 -8.24 22.17
N GLN A 169 -10.94 -8.77 23.20
CA GLN A 169 -10.27 -9.15 24.44
C GLN A 169 -9.23 -10.26 24.21
N LYS A 170 -9.54 -11.26 23.39
CA LYS A 170 -8.59 -12.33 23.06
C LYS A 170 -7.44 -11.82 22.20
N LEU A 171 -7.70 -10.92 21.26
CA LEU A 171 -6.66 -10.32 20.43
C LEU A 171 -5.67 -9.52 21.28
N ARG A 172 -6.12 -8.74 22.25
CA ARG A 172 -5.22 -7.96 23.13
C ARG A 172 -4.26 -8.79 23.98
N LYS A 173 -4.54 -10.10 24.14
CA LYS A 173 -3.67 -11.02 24.91
C LYS A 173 -2.59 -11.69 24.07
N LYS A 174 -2.60 -11.51 22.77
CA LYS A 174 -1.65 -12.08 21.83
C LYS A 174 -0.45 -11.17 21.63
N SER A 175 0.66 -11.73 21.13
CA SER A 175 1.78 -10.93 20.63
C SER A 175 1.37 -10.07 19.44
N LEU A 176 2.14 -9.05 19.12
CA LEU A 176 1.85 -8.15 17.99
C LEU A 176 1.69 -8.94 16.68
N TYR A 177 2.62 -9.85 16.40
CA TYR A 177 2.57 -10.65 15.17
C TYR A 177 1.31 -11.55 15.13
N GLU A 178 1.00 -12.23 16.23
CA GLU A 178 -0.18 -13.09 16.32
C GLU A 178 -1.50 -12.32 16.16
N VAL A 179 -1.55 -11.08 16.64
CA VAL A 179 -2.71 -10.18 16.42
C VAL A 179 -2.87 -9.91 14.94
N VAL A 180 -1.81 -9.45 14.30
CA VAL A 180 -1.84 -9.09 12.86
C VAL A 180 -2.17 -10.32 12.01
N GLU A 181 -1.54 -11.45 12.26
CA GLU A 181 -1.84 -12.71 11.58
C GLU A 181 -3.31 -13.13 11.75
N SER A 182 -3.84 -13.02 12.97
CA SER A 182 -5.25 -13.30 13.26
C SER A 182 -6.19 -12.37 12.51
N CYS A 183 -5.83 -11.07 12.41
CA CYS A 183 -6.60 -10.09 11.65
C CYS A 183 -6.63 -10.43 10.16
N ILE A 184 -5.48 -10.78 9.59
CA ILE A 184 -5.39 -11.18 8.18
C ILE A 184 -6.26 -12.42 7.93
N LYS A 185 -6.13 -13.45 8.74
CA LYS A 185 -6.92 -14.70 8.60
C LYS A 185 -8.43 -14.49 8.72
N THR A 186 -8.85 -13.55 9.58
CA THR A 186 -10.29 -13.33 9.85
C THR A 186 -10.92 -12.39 8.83
N PHE A 187 -10.24 -11.32 8.43
CA PHE A 187 -10.85 -10.22 7.68
C PHE A 187 -10.40 -10.14 6.22
N ILE A 188 -9.18 -10.60 5.90
CA ILE A 188 -8.63 -10.48 4.55
C ILE A 188 -8.77 -11.82 3.83
N GLN A 189 -9.38 -11.79 2.64
CA GLN A 189 -9.55 -13.01 1.86
C GLN A 189 -8.20 -13.49 1.28
N PRO A 190 -7.94 -14.80 1.19
CA PRO A 190 -6.65 -15.33 0.69
C PRO A 190 -6.25 -14.83 -0.70
N LYS A 191 -7.23 -14.54 -1.57
CA LYS A 191 -6.99 -13.95 -2.89
C LYS A 191 -6.52 -12.50 -2.86
N GLN A 192 -6.65 -11.82 -1.73
CA GLN A 192 -6.24 -10.43 -1.51
C GLN A 192 -4.89 -10.32 -0.81
N THR A 193 -4.30 -11.45 -0.41
CA THR A 193 -2.95 -11.47 0.14
C THR A 193 -1.98 -11.13 -0.99
N ASN A 194 -1.40 -9.97 -0.91
CA ASN A 194 -0.49 -9.41 -1.90
C ASN A 194 0.89 -9.14 -1.28
N ALA A 195 1.83 -8.67 -2.09
CA ALA A 195 3.19 -8.35 -1.64
C ALA A 195 3.22 -7.32 -0.50
N TYR A 196 2.23 -6.42 -0.42
CA TYR A 196 2.13 -5.42 0.66
C TYR A 196 1.83 -6.05 2.01
N ILE A 197 0.92 -7.02 2.06
CA ILE A 197 0.63 -7.77 3.29
C ILE A 197 1.86 -8.55 3.76
N GLN A 198 2.61 -9.13 2.81
CA GLN A 198 3.82 -9.87 3.13
C GLN A 198 4.90 -8.94 3.72
N ASP A 199 5.20 -7.82 3.06
CA ASP A 199 6.17 -6.84 3.54
C ASP A 199 5.73 -6.21 4.88
N PHE A 200 4.44 -5.98 5.06
CA PHE A 200 3.89 -5.53 6.33
C PHE A 200 4.11 -6.55 7.44
N LEU A 201 3.82 -7.84 7.18
CA LEU A 201 4.06 -8.92 8.14
C LEU A 201 5.52 -9.05 8.51
N ASP A 202 6.43 -8.93 7.55
CA ASP A 202 7.88 -8.99 7.78
C ASP A 202 8.33 -7.86 8.72
N ARG A 203 7.79 -6.64 8.54
CA ARG A 203 8.07 -5.49 9.44
C ARG A 203 7.49 -5.68 10.83
N VAL A 204 6.27 -6.22 10.93
CA VAL A 204 5.64 -6.54 12.21
C VAL A 204 6.46 -7.59 12.94
N LEU A 205 6.89 -8.65 12.24
CA LEU A 205 7.69 -9.73 12.80
C LEU A 205 9.06 -9.23 13.30
N ASP A 206 9.72 -8.39 12.50
CA ASP A 206 11.00 -7.79 12.87
C ASP A 206 10.88 -6.96 14.15
N ARG A 207 9.80 -6.24 14.34
CA ARG A 207 9.52 -5.46 15.55
C ARG A 207 9.15 -6.33 16.75
N ASP A 208 8.33 -7.35 16.55
CA ASP A 208 7.92 -8.28 17.62
C ASP A 208 9.13 -9.05 18.17
N ILE A 209 10.00 -9.55 17.29
CA ILE A 209 11.18 -10.33 17.69
C ILE A 209 12.30 -9.46 18.28
N LYS A 210 12.67 -8.36 17.61
CA LYS A 210 13.83 -7.56 18.00
C LYS A 210 13.59 -6.67 19.21
N ASN A 211 12.38 -6.15 19.34
CA ASN A 211 12.09 -5.13 20.34
C ASN A 211 11.08 -5.58 21.39
N GLN A 212 10.52 -6.80 21.28
CA GLN A 212 9.38 -7.24 22.10
C GLN A 212 8.27 -6.18 22.15
N SER A 213 8.05 -5.51 21.01
CA SER A 213 7.19 -4.36 20.92
C SER A 213 5.72 -4.76 21.01
N GLY A 214 4.99 -4.14 21.93
CA GLY A 214 3.54 -4.24 21.96
C GLY A 214 2.88 -3.42 20.86
N ILE A 215 1.54 -3.51 20.77
CA ILE A 215 0.75 -2.75 19.80
C ILE A 215 1.06 -1.24 19.88
N SER A 216 1.23 -0.69 21.09
CA SER A 216 1.48 0.75 21.30
C SER A 216 2.80 1.20 20.70
N ASP A 217 3.87 0.45 20.93
CA ASP A 217 5.21 0.81 20.43
C ASP A 217 5.29 0.66 18.92
N PHE A 218 4.62 -0.35 18.38
CA PHE A 218 4.53 -0.53 16.94
C PHE A 218 3.78 0.61 16.27
N LEU A 219 2.68 1.10 16.83
CA LEU A 219 1.93 2.23 16.28
C LEU A 219 2.74 3.52 16.29
N VAL A 220 3.51 3.78 17.36
CA VAL A 220 4.45 4.94 17.39
C VAL A 220 5.48 4.82 16.26
N TYR A 221 6.13 3.65 16.17
CA TYR A 221 7.07 3.40 15.09
C TYR A 221 6.44 3.57 13.70
N TRP A 222 5.23 3.07 13.52
CA TRP A 222 4.51 3.20 12.25
C TRP A 222 4.27 4.66 11.89
N ASP A 223 3.79 5.46 12.84
CA ASP A 223 3.49 6.88 12.63
C ASP A 223 4.77 7.70 12.35
N GLU A 224 5.89 7.39 13.02
CA GLU A 224 7.17 8.06 12.80
C GLU A 224 7.82 7.73 11.43
N ASN A 225 7.56 6.54 10.89
CA ASN A 225 8.15 6.08 9.62
C ASN A 225 7.16 6.14 8.45
N ALA A 226 6.02 6.74 8.68
CA ALA A 226 4.93 6.88 7.72
C ALA A 226 5.10 8.07 6.74
N HIS A 227 6.17 8.85 6.86
CA HIS A 227 6.39 10.07 6.07
C HIS A 227 7.52 9.97 5.06
#